data_5ece7e1781ed4a3f045bbd5fff9a243e
#
_entry.id   5ece7e1781ed4a3f045bbd5fff9a243e
#
_cell.length_a   1.000
_cell.length_b   1.000
_cell.length_c   1.000
_cell.angle_alpha   90.00
_cell.angle_beta   90.00
_cell.angle_gamma   90.00
#
_symmetry.space_group_name_H-M   'P 1'
#
loop_
_entity.id
_entity.type
_entity.pdbx_description
1 polymer ?
#
loop_
_entity_poly.entity_id
_entity_poly.type
_entity_poly.pdbx_seq_one_letter_code
_entity_poly.pdbx_strand_id
1 'polypeptide(L)'
;MIINALNSNVNVFMADFEDSLSPTWENIQNGMINMRDAAHRTISFQHRVTLKKYNLNSNPATLMCRVRGLHLKEKHITIDGVSMYGALVDFAMYLFHNHKVLKGFGTGPYFYIPKLQSYKEAELWSQVICFCEDELGLDRGTV
;
A
#
# COMPACT_ATOMS: atom_id res chain seq x y z
N MET A 1 11.99 -8.61 -5.00
CA MET A 1 11.39 -9.15 -3.77
C MET A 1 9.87 -9.31 -3.90
N ILE A 2 9.08 -8.25 -4.17
CA ILE A 2 7.60 -8.27 -4.26
C ILE A 2 7.08 -9.38 -5.21
N ILE A 3 7.61 -9.48 -6.42
CA ILE A 3 7.18 -10.48 -7.42
C ILE A 3 7.31 -11.91 -6.86
N ASN A 4 8.46 -12.24 -6.24
CA ASN A 4 8.65 -13.58 -5.69
C ASN A 4 7.72 -13.87 -4.51
N ALA A 5 7.45 -12.87 -3.67
CA ALA A 5 6.53 -13.01 -2.55
C ALA A 5 5.09 -13.23 -3.03
N LEU A 6 4.64 -12.46 -4.01
CA LEU A 6 3.31 -12.64 -4.61
C LEU A 6 3.16 -13.99 -5.34
N ASN A 7 4.27 -14.57 -5.83
CA ASN A 7 4.29 -15.86 -6.52
C ASN A 7 4.52 -17.06 -5.59
N SER A 8 4.58 -16.88 -4.26
CA SER A 8 5.01 -17.91 -3.31
C SER A 8 3.92 -18.89 -2.84
N ASN A 9 2.75 -18.90 -3.49
CA ASN A 9 1.61 -19.75 -3.15
C ASN A 9 1.04 -19.56 -1.73
N VAL A 10 1.28 -18.40 -1.11
CA VAL A 10 0.60 -17.99 0.12
C VAL A 10 -0.73 -17.33 -0.21
N ASN A 11 -1.66 -17.30 0.74
CA ASN A 11 -2.95 -16.64 0.52
C ASN A 11 -2.81 -15.12 0.44
N VAL A 12 -1.97 -14.54 1.29
CA VAL A 12 -1.77 -13.08 1.40
C VAL A 12 -0.27 -12.78 1.48
N PHE A 13 0.14 -11.74 0.76
CA PHE A 13 1.44 -11.09 0.93
C PHE A 13 1.23 -9.67 1.46
N MET A 14 1.77 -9.39 2.63
CA MET A 14 1.76 -8.05 3.22
C MET A 14 3.04 -7.31 2.82
N ALA A 15 2.89 -6.33 1.95
CA ALA A 15 3.97 -5.40 1.61
C ALA A 15 4.04 -4.30 2.67
N ASP A 16 5.26 -3.96 3.09
CA ASP A 16 5.48 -3.26 4.33
C ASP A 16 6.22 -1.94 4.12
N PHE A 17 5.55 -0.82 4.41
CA PHE A 17 6.15 0.52 4.46
C PHE A 17 6.62 0.90 5.88
N GLU A 18 6.30 0.11 6.89
CA GLU A 18 6.51 0.47 8.28
C GLU A 18 7.87 -0.01 8.80
N ASP A 19 8.05 -1.31 9.08
CA ASP A 19 9.26 -1.80 9.74
C ASP A 19 10.34 -2.32 8.77
N SER A 20 9.96 -2.77 7.58
CA SER A 20 10.89 -3.46 6.65
C SER A 20 11.46 -2.55 5.57
N LEU A 21 10.97 -1.32 5.44
CA LEU A 21 11.44 -0.35 4.47
C LEU A 21 12.22 0.77 5.16
N SER A 22 13.48 0.98 4.75
CA SER A 22 14.19 2.20 5.17
C SER A 22 13.45 3.43 4.64
N PRO A 23 12.99 4.36 5.51
CA PRO A 23 12.04 5.42 5.14
C PRO A 23 12.73 6.62 4.45
N THR A 24 13.61 6.35 3.50
CA THR A 24 14.09 7.40 2.61
C THR A 24 13.03 7.75 1.60
N TRP A 25 13.00 9.01 1.16
CA TRP A 25 12.03 9.47 0.17
C TRP A 25 12.04 8.63 -1.12
N GLU A 26 13.23 8.31 -1.60
CA GLU A 26 13.42 7.45 -2.78
C GLU A 26 12.79 6.06 -2.58
N ASN A 27 13.00 5.43 -1.42
CA ASN A 27 12.43 4.13 -1.12
C ASN A 27 10.90 4.18 -1.02
N ILE A 28 10.36 5.23 -0.40
CA ILE A 28 8.90 5.43 -0.31
C ILE A 28 8.29 5.57 -1.70
N GLN A 29 8.86 6.44 -2.56
CA GLN A 29 8.37 6.62 -3.93
C GLN A 29 8.45 5.32 -4.74
N ASN A 30 9.61 4.64 -4.72
CA ASN A 30 9.78 3.37 -5.41
C ASN A 30 8.85 2.28 -4.86
N GLY A 31 8.62 2.27 -3.55
CA GLY A 31 7.66 1.39 -2.89
C GLY A 31 6.24 1.61 -3.43
N MET A 32 5.78 2.86 -3.49
CA MET A 32 4.45 3.21 -4.01
C MET A 32 4.29 2.81 -5.48
N ILE A 33 5.30 3.06 -6.31
CA ILE A 33 5.29 2.65 -7.73
C ILE A 33 5.20 1.12 -7.84
N ASN A 34 6.04 0.40 -7.08
CA ASN A 34 6.04 -1.05 -7.08
C ASN A 34 4.69 -1.63 -6.60
N MET A 35 4.06 -1.01 -5.59
CA MET A 35 2.75 -1.43 -5.09
C MET A 35 1.65 -1.19 -6.12
N ARG A 36 1.67 -0.05 -6.82
CA ARG A 36 0.77 0.22 -7.93
C ARG A 36 0.94 -0.83 -9.03
N ASP A 37 2.15 -1.05 -9.49
CA ASP A 37 2.44 -1.98 -10.58
C ASP A 37 2.10 -3.43 -10.19
N ALA A 38 2.27 -3.79 -8.90
CA ALA A 38 1.85 -5.09 -8.38
C ALA A 38 0.32 -5.24 -8.35
N ALA A 39 -0.40 -4.23 -7.86
CA ALA A 39 -1.87 -4.20 -7.84
C ALA A 39 -2.45 -4.28 -9.26
N HIS A 40 -1.84 -3.59 -10.22
CA HIS A 40 -2.21 -3.60 -11.63
C HIS A 40 -1.72 -4.85 -12.39
N ARG A 41 -0.98 -5.73 -11.74
CA ARG A 41 -0.37 -6.94 -12.32
C ARG A 41 0.60 -6.66 -13.49
N THR A 42 1.17 -5.46 -13.53
CA THR A 42 2.13 -5.01 -14.56
C THR A 42 3.57 -5.06 -14.07
N ILE A 43 3.79 -5.33 -12.77
CA ILE A 43 5.12 -5.39 -12.20
C ILE A 43 5.99 -6.44 -12.88
N SER A 44 7.15 -6.02 -13.33
CA SER A 44 8.16 -6.92 -13.91
C SER A 44 9.56 -6.44 -13.51
N PHE A 45 10.51 -7.36 -13.50
CA PHE A 45 11.91 -7.04 -13.23
C PHE A 45 12.83 -7.92 -14.04
N GLN A 46 13.86 -7.33 -14.64
CA GLN A 46 14.94 -8.09 -15.28
C GLN A 46 16.26 -7.79 -14.56
N HIS A 47 16.90 -8.85 -14.09
CA HIS A 47 18.20 -8.73 -13.44
C HIS A 47 19.27 -8.30 -14.45
N ARG A 48 19.97 -7.21 -14.19
CA ARG A 48 20.87 -6.57 -15.16
C ARG A 48 22.03 -7.46 -15.61
N VAL A 49 22.55 -8.30 -14.72
CA VAL A 49 23.73 -9.14 -15.01
C VAL A 49 23.31 -10.50 -15.56
N THR A 50 22.36 -11.18 -14.88
CA THR A 50 21.94 -12.55 -15.27
C THR A 50 20.89 -12.55 -16.36
N LEU A 51 20.31 -11.41 -16.70
CA LEU A 51 19.19 -11.23 -17.64
C LEU A 51 17.94 -12.03 -17.27
N LYS A 52 17.90 -12.61 -16.07
CA LYS A 52 16.75 -13.36 -15.56
C LYS A 52 15.55 -12.41 -15.41
N LYS A 53 14.43 -12.80 -16.00
CA LYS A 53 13.15 -12.07 -15.93
C LYS A 53 12.30 -12.60 -14.79
N TYR A 54 11.60 -11.70 -14.12
CA TYR A 54 10.64 -11.98 -13.07
C TYR A 54 9.33 -11.30 -13.43
N ASN A 55 8.26 -12.08 -13.49
CA ASN A 55 6.90 -11.60 -13.77
C ASN A 55 5.95 -12.22 -12.75
N LEU A 56 4.77 -11.65 -12.57
CA LEU A 56 3.72 -12.27 -11.78
C LEU A 56 3.15 -13.50 -12.49
N ASN A 57 2.80 -14.50 -11.69
CA ASN A 57 1.99 -15.63 -12.11
C ASN A 57 0.55 -15.18 -12.40
N SER A 58 -0.22 -16.04 -13.05
CA SER A 58 -1.64 -15.77 -13.36
C SER A 58 -2.52 -15.62 -12.11
N ASN A 59 -2.14 -16.27 -11.02
CA ASN A 59 -2.85 -16.22 -9.74
C ASN A 59 -1.88 -15.89 -8.60
N PRO A 60 -1.49 -14.61 -8.45
CA PRO A 60 -0.62 -14.17 -7.37
C PRO A 60 -1.37 -14.14 -6.04
N ALA A 61 -0.64 -14.15 -4.92
CA ALA A 61 -1.19 -13.94 -3.60
C ALA A 61 -1.95 -12.60 -3.50
N THR A 62 -2.93 -12.54 -2.62
CA THR A 62 -3.64 -11.29 -2.32
C THR A 62 -2.67 -10.27 -1.74
N LEU A 63 -2.63 -9.07 -2.31
CA LEU A 63 -1.77 -7.98 -1.85
C LEU A 63 -2.42 -7.23 -0.70
N MET A 64 -1.69 -7.07 0.40
CA MET A 64 -2.06 -6.25 1.56
C MET A 64 -0.98 -5.19 1.76
N CYS A 65 -1.37 -3.97 2.10
CA CYS A 65 -0.47 -2.86 2.38
C CYS A 65 -0.38 -2.59 3.88
N ARG A 66 0.82 -2.72 4.48
CA ARG A 66 1.08 -2.21 5.83
C ARG A 66 1.63 -0.81 5.71
N VAL A 67 0.80 0.18 6.06
CA VAL A 67 1.16 1.59 6.07
C VAL A 67 2.11 1.92 7.23
N ARG A 68 2.81 3.05 7.17
CA ARG A 68 3.60 3.54 8.31
C ARG A 68 2.72 3.85 9.52
N GLY A 69 3.31 3.86 10.70
CA GLY A 69 2.63 4.26 11.93
C GLY A 69 2.31 5.76 11.97
N LEU A 70 1.26 6.15 12.70
CA LEU A 70 0.84 7.55 12.87
C LEU A 70 1.92 8.45 13.50
N HIS A 71 2.91 7.88 14.18
CA HIS A 71 4.03 8.62 14.77
C HIS A 71 5.08 9.09 13.77
N LEU A 72 5.07 8.57 12.52
CA LEU A 72 6.05 8.90 11.48
C LEU A 72 5.52 10.01 10.57
N LYS A 73 6.30 11.08 10.45
CA LYS A 73 5.98 12.19 9.54
C LYS A 73 6.68 12.05 8.19
N GLU A 74 5.96 12.44 7.13
CA GLU A 74 6.50 12.54 5.77
C GLU A 74 6.86 14.00 5.47
N LYS A 75 8.15 14.30 5.56
CA LYS A 75 8.64 15.70 5.44
C LYS A 75 8.57 16.26 4.02
N HIS A 76 8.53 15.38 3.02
CA HIS A 76 8.53 15.78 1.61
C HIS A 76 7.13 16.12 1.08
N ILE A 77 6.09 15.80 1.84
CA ILE A 77 4.71 16.15 1.52
C ILE A 77 4.17 17.07 2.61
N THR A 78 3.79 18.28 2.21
CA THR A 78 3.25 19.29 3.12
C THR A 78 1.91 19.81 2.62
N ILE A 79 1.01 20.12 3.54
CA ILE A 79 -0.23 20.85 3.29
C ILE A 79 -0.16 22.10 4.16
N ASP A 80 -0.30 23.28 3.56
CA ASP A 80 -0.18 24.59 4.23
C ASP A 80 1.11 24.72 5.07
N GLY A 81 2.22 24.18 4.56
CA GLY A 81 3.52 24.18 5.23
C GLY A 81 3.68 23.18 6.36
N VAL A 82 2.68 22.38 6.66
CA VAL A 82 2.72 21.35 7.71
C VAL A 82 3.02 19.98 7.08
N SER A 83 4.05 19.28 7.61
CA SER A 83 4.40 17.93 7.16
C SER A 83 3.27 16.94 7.43
N MET A 84 2.93 16.15 6.44
CA MET A 84 1.91 15.10 6.54
C MET A 84 2.37 13.92 7.41
N TYR A 85 1.42 13.15 7.92
CA TYR A 85 1.70 11.86 8.54
C TYR A 85 1.92 10.80 7.47
N GLY A 86 3.03 10.07 7.56
CA GLY A 86 3.38 9.02 6.61
C GLY A 86 2.29 7.96 6.45
N ALA A 87 1.63 7.61 7.56
CA ALA A 87 0.51 6.69 7.56
C ALA A 87 -0.63 7.11 6.61
N LEU A 88 -1.02 8.38 6.66
CA LEU A 88 -2.10 8.91 5.82
C LEU A 88 -1.66 9.04 4.36
N VAL A 89 -0.39 9.38 4.13
CA VAL A 89 0.18 9.41 2.77
C VAL A 89 0.15 8.01 2.15
N ASP A 90 0.67 7.02 2.86
CA ASP A 90 0.73 5.64 2.37
C ASP A 90 -0.68 5.09 2.08
N PHE A 91 -1.61 5.32 3.01
CA PHE A 91 -3.00 4.90 2.89
C PHE A 91 -3.69 5.54 1.68
N ALA A 92 -3.66 6.87 1.60
CA ALA A 92 -4.36 7.61 0.55
C ALA A 92 -3.80 7.28 -0.84
N MET A 93 -2.47 7.25 -0.99
CA MET A 93 -1.82 6.94 -2.27
C MET A 93 -2.14 5.53 -2.73
N TYR A 94 -2.04 4.53 -1.83
CA TYR A 94 -2.34 3.15 -2.21
C TYR A 94 -3.82 2.98 -2.55
N LEU A 95 -4.73 3.50 -1.75
CA LEU A 95 -6.16 3.41 -1.99
C LEU A 95 -6.56 4.10 -3.30
N PHE A 96 -6.17 5.36 -3.46
CA PHE A 96 -6.53 6.19 -4.62
C PHE A 96 -6.13 5.54 -5.95
N HIS A 97 -4.90 5.04 -6.03
CA HIS A 97 -4.39 4.49 -7.29
C HIS A 97 -4.87 3.07 -7.59
N ASN A 98 -5.29 2.29 -6.60
CA ASN A 98 -5.45 0.85 -6.77
C ASN A 98 -6.87 0.32 -6.56
N HIS A 99 -7.78 1.03 -5.88
CA HIS A 99 -9.09 0.51 -5.50
C HIS A 99 -9.90 -0.03 -6.68
N LYS A 100 -9.91 0.67 -7.82
CA LYS A 100 -10.68 0.25 -9.00
C LYS A 100 -10.16 -1.04 -9.61
N VAL A 101 -8.84 -1.14 -9.77
CA VAL A 101 -8.22 -2.31 -10.40
C VAL A 101 -8.29 -3.53 -9.48
N LEU A 102 -8.10 -3.35 -8.18
CA LEU A 102 -8.23 -4.43 -7.20
C LEU A 102 -9.66 -4.96 -7.15
N LYS A 103 -10.66 -4.09 -7.11
CA LYS A 103 -12.08 -4.47 -7.22
C LYS A 103 -12.36 -5.25 -8.53
N GLY A 104 -11.77 -4.82 -9.65
CA GLY A 104 -11.87 -5.50 -10.94
C GLY A 104 -11.28 -6.92 -10.96
N PHE A 105 -10.28 -7.20 -10.13
CA PHE A 105 -9.71 -8.54 -9.94
C PHE A 105 -10.44 -9.37 -8.87
N GLY A 106 -11.53 -8.88 -8.30
CA GLY A 106 -12.28 -9.57 -7.24
C GLY A 106 -11.54 -9.60 -5.90
N THR A 107 -10.63 -8.67 -5.67
CA THR A 107 -9.92 -8.49 -4.40
C THR A 107 -10.15 -7.07 -3.86
N GLY A 108 -9.98 -6.87 -2.57
CA GLY A 108 -10.15 -5.56 -1.96
C GLY A 108 -8.84 -4.78 -1.84
N PRO A 109 -8.89 -3.47 -1.56
CA PRO A 109 -7.76 -2.74 -1.04
C PRO A 109 -7.58 -3.08 0.44
N TYR A 110 -6.75 -4.10 0.73
CA TYR A 110 -6.51 -4.56 2.09
C TYR A 110 -5.35 -3.81 2.73
N PHE A 111 -5.56 -3.40 3.99
CA PHE A 111 -4.56 -2.69 4.79
C PHE A 111 -4.28 -3.40 6.10
N TYR A 112 -3.06 -3.26 6.57
CA TYR A 112 -2.69 -3.51 7.96
C TYR A 112 -2.33 -2.16 8.58
N ILE A 113 -3.07 -1.78 9.61
CA ILE A 113 -2.85 -0.54 10.36
C ILE A 113 -1.98 -0.86 11.57
N PRO A 114 -0.71 -0.42 11.58
CA PRO A 114 0.22 -0.77 12.65
C PRO A 114 0.11 0.14 13.86
N LYS A 115 0.63 -0.33 14.99
CA LYS A 115 1.00 0.45 16.18
C LYS A 115 -0.13 1.31 16.76
N LEU A 116 -1.36 0.80 16.73
CA LEU A 116 -2.47 1.43 17.43
C LEU A 116 -2.29 1.23 18.94
N GLN A 117 -2.31 2.34 19.69
CA GLN A 117 -2.10 2.34 21.14
C GLN A 117 -3.37 2.67 21.92
N SER A 118 -4.41 3.16 21.25
CA SER A 118 -5.66 3.55 21.90
C SER A 118 -6.86 3.34 20.99
N TYR A 119 -8.04 3.24 21.61
CA TYR A 119 -9.30 3.20 20.85
C TYR A 119 -9.54 4.48 20.04
N LYS A 120 -9.00 5.64 20.48
CA LYS A 120 -9.11 6.91 19.74
C LYS A 120 -8.38 6.89 18.42
N GLU A 121 -7.24 6.20 18.35
CA GLU A 121 -6.51 6.02 17.10
C GLU A 121 -7.29 5.09 16.15
N ALA A 122 -7.92 4.04 16.69
CA ALA A 122 -8.79 3.18 15.89
C ALA A 122 -10.02 3.93 15.39
N GLU A 123 -10.63 4.78 16.21
CA GLU A 123 -11.74 5.66 15.82
C GLU A 123 -11.32 6.64 14.72
N LEU A 124 -10.15 7.28 14.85
CA LEU A 124 -9.59 8.14 13.81
C LEU A 124 -9.44 7.39 12.47
N TRP A 125 -8.88 6.19 12.49
CA TRP A 125 -8.75 5.39 11.28
C TRP A 125 -10.10 5.01 10.69
N SER A 126 -11.08 4.67 11.50
CA SER A 126 -12.45 4.42 11.03
C SER A 126 -13.01 5.65 10.31
N GLN A 127 -12.83 6.85 10.87
CA GLN A 127 -13.26 8.10 10.24
C GLN A 127 -12.52 8.37 8.92
N VAL A 128 -11.19 8.17 8.89
CA VAL A 128 -10.37 8.34 7.67
C VAL A 128 -10.82 7.38 6.58
N ILE A 129 -11.03 6.11 6.90
CA ILE A 129 -11.50 5.10 5.94
C ILE A 129 -12.87 5.51 5.38
N CYS A 130 -13.81 5.82 6.27
CA CYS A 130 -15.15 6.27 5.88
C CYS A 130 -15.11 7.51 4.97
N PHE A 131 -14.31 8.50 5.32
CA PHE A 131 -14.14 9.71 4.50
C PHE A 131 -13.59 9.38 3.11
N CYS A 132 -12.56 8.52 3.04
CA CYS A 132 -11.98 8.14 1.75
C CYS A 132 -12.93 7.30 0.89
N GLU A 133 -13.75 6.44 1.50
CA GLU A 133 -14.78 5.70 0.78
C GLU A 133 -15.82 6.65 0.16
N ASP A 134 -16.27 7.66 0.92
CA ASP A 134 -17.21 8.67 0.41
C ASP A 134 -16.61 9.49 -0.74
N GLU A 135 -15.39 10.01 -0.57
CA GLU A 135 -14.72 10.84 -1.58
C GLU A 135 -14.42 10.08 -2.88
N LEU A 136 -14.18 8.78 -2.78
CA LEU A 136 -13.91 7.91 -3.94
C LEU A 136 -15.16 7.25 -4.52
N GLY A 137 -16.35 7.49 -3.92
CA GLY A 137 -17.61 6.86 -4.34
C GLY A 137 -17.62 5.35 -4.16
N LEU A 138 -17.00 4.87 -3.09
CA LEU A 138 -16.95 3.44 -2.74
C LEU A 138 -18.07 3.10 -1.75
N ASP A 139 -18.54 1.85 -1.82
CA ASP A 139 -19.46 1.33 -0.83
C ASP A 139 -18.78 1.23 0.55
N ARG A 140 -19.50 1.50 1.63
CA ARG A 140 -18.99 1.33 2.99
C ARG A 140 -18.54 -0.11 3.23
N GLY A 141 -17.33 -0.26 3.80
CA GLY A 141 -16.71 -1.55 4.03
C GLY A 141 -16.01 -2.12 2.79
N THR A 142 -15.69 -1.28 1.82
CA THR A 142 -14.82 -1.67 0.69
C THR A 142 -13.36 -1.84 1.14
N VAL A 143 -12.94 -1.04 2.13
CA VAL A 143 -11.60 -1.07 2.71
C VAL A 143 -11.57 -1.96 3.95
#